data_ea5195b4b6a4495c0f36cff765eff137
#
_entry.id   ea5195b4b6a4495c0f36cff765eff137
#
_cell.length_a   1.000
_cell.length_b   1.000
_cell.length_c   1.000
_cell.angle_alpha   90.00
_cell.angle_beta   90.00
_cell.angle_gamma   90.00
#
_symmetry.space_group_name_H-M   'P 1'
#
loop_
_entity.id
_entity.type
_entity.pdbx_description
1 polymer ?
#
loop_
_entity_poly.entity_id
_entity_poly.type
_entity_poly.pdbx_seq_one_letter_code
_entity_poly.pdbx_strand_id
1 'polypeptide(L)'
;MNGRWRRLLLTGLACGLCVAGAQAVPAAADPGGTGSALPGKDPDGSIPPTGSDDWSCRPARAHPRPVVLVHGTWGNQNDWDVLAPSLKVEGYCVFSLNYGRDTSSVLGALPGMYATGDIPTSAAELAAFVDQVLAATGAARVDLVGHSQGALVARQYLRFGGGADHVAQLISLAGTNHGSSMRGIAPRLPPGVVAALPTVLTPVAGIAAAQQLVGSEFLRTLNADGDTVPGIAYTVIASARDDASTPPEATFLQAGPGATVDNVWVQELCPADAFDHATLPQSPTVDFIVKRALDPGYTGVVACE
;
A
#
# COMPACT_ATOMS: atom_id res chain seq x y z
N MET A 1 62.82 -1.08 32.73
CA MET A 1 62.18 -0.55 33.97
C MET A 1 60.76 -0.17 33.58
N ASN A 2 59.83 -0.90 34.15
CA ASN A 2 58.41 -0.67 34.38
C ASN A 2 57.48 -0.30 33.18
N GLY A 3 56.92 -1.38 32.63
CA GLY A 3 55.71 -1.38 31.82
C GLY A 3 54.46 -1.26 32.70
N ARG A 4 53.43 -0.60 32.16
CA ARG A 4 52.07 -0.74 32.64
C ARG A 4 51.13 -0.98 31.47
N TRP A 5 50.68 -2.20 31.34
CA TRP A 5 49.60 -2.65 30.46
C TRP A 5 48.30 -2.11 31.01
N ARG A 6 47.60 -1.24 30.24
CA ARG A 6 46.20 -0.89 30.50
C ARG A 6 45.31 -1.88 29.76
N ARG A 7 44.61 -2.69 30.51
CA ARG A 7 43.49 -3.52 30.03
C ARG A 7 42.35 -2.62 29.68
N LEU A 8 41.94 -2.62 28.39
CA LEU A 8 40.65 -2.08 27.97
C LEU A 8 39.58 -3.14 28.29
N LEU A 9 38.69 -2.82 29.18
CA LEU A 9 37.47 -3.56 29.46
C LEU A 9 36.48 -3.30 28.34
N LEU A 10 36.19 -4.34 27.56
CA LEU A 10 34.99 -4.42 26.70
C LEU A 10 33.78 -4.66 27.60
N THR A 11 33.00 -3.62 27.85
CA THR A 11 31.67 -3.74 28.42
C THR A 11 30.72 -4.10 27.29
N GLY A 12 30.30 -5.36 27.23
CA GLY A 12 29.25 -5.82 26.35
C GLY A 12 27.92 -5.19 26.73
N LEU A 13 27.28 -4.54 25.77
CA LEU A 13 25.88 -4.10 25.86
C LEU A 13 25.00 -5.31 25.57
N ALA A 14 24.57 -6.01 26.63
CA ALA A 14 23.52 -7.01 26.54
C ALA A 14 22.17 -6.26 26.47
N CYS A 15 21.56 -6.22 25.31
CA CYS A 15 20.19 -5.78 25.12
C CYS A 15 19.25 -6.86 25.67
N GLY A 16 18.74 -6.64 26.88
CA GLY A 16 17.78 -7.56 27.51
C GLY A 16 16.44 -7.52 26.79
N LEU A 17 16.09 -8.62 26.11
CA LEU A 17 14.70 -8.90 25.74
C LEU A 17 13.94 -9.23 27.04
N CYS A 18 13.10 -8.34 27.48
CA CYS A 18 12.06 -8.66 28.48
C CYS A 18 11.00 -9.52 27.82
N VAL A 19 11.12 -10.84 28.00
CA VAL A 19 10.02 -11.78 27.77
C VAL A 19 9.08 -11.66 28.97
N ALA A 20 7.99 -10.92 28.79
CA ALA A 20 6.89 -10.92 29.73
C ALA A 20 6.17 -12.27 29.63
N GLY A 21 6.30 -13.09 30.68
CA GLY A 21 5.59 -14.35 30.79
C GLY A 21 4.07 -14.12 30.83
N ALA A 22 3.39 -14.55 29.79
CA ALA A 22 1.94 -14.63 29.79
C ALA A 22 1.53 -15.81 30.67
N GLN A 23 0.92 -15.52 31.81
CA GLN A 23 0.23 -16.54 32.60
C GLN A 23 -1.06 -16.93 31.89
N ALA A 24 -1.21 -18.21 31.59
CA ALA A 24 -2.41 -18.75 31.01
C ALA A 24 -3.58 -18.63 32.02
N VAL A 25 -4.57 -17.81 31.65
CA VAL A 25 -5.87 -17.79 32.32
C VAL A 25 -6.69 -18.95 31.77
N PRO A 26 -7.29 -19.84 32.58
CA PRO A 26 -8.12 -20.91 32.06
C PRO A 26 -9.36 -20.34 31.39
N ALA A 27 -9.59 -20.75 30.15
CA ALA A 27 -10.78 -20.41 29.40
C ALA A 27 -12.02 -20.99 30.07
N ALA A 28 -12.95 -20.11 30.45
CA ALA A 28 -14.31 -20.52 30.85
C ALA A 28 -15.02 -21.00 29.57
N ALA A 29 -15.59 -22.23 29.65
CA ALA A 29 -16.39 -22.77 28.57
C ALA A 29 -17.72 -21.97 28.48
N ASP A 30 -17.98 -21.41 27.30
CA ASP A 30 -19.22 -20.73 26.97
C ASP A 30 -20.19 -21.77 26.40
N PRO A 31 -21.43 -21.93 26.99
CA PRO A 31 -22.39 -22.87 26.46
C PRO A 31 -23.23 -22.25 25.34
N GLY A 32 -22.99 -22.71 24.13
CA GLY A 32 -24.00 -22.83 23.08
C GLY A 32 -24.62 -21.54 22.55
N GLY A 33 -23.87 -20.81 21.72
CA GLY A 33 -24.45 -19.86 20.78
C GLY A 33 -24.21 -20.33 19.36
N THR A 34 -25.24 -20.72 18.62
CA THR A 34 -25.21 -20.90 17.18
C THR A 34 -25.09 -19.52 16.50
N GLY A 35 -23.98 -18.85 16.71
CA GLY A 35 -23.58 -17.68 15.94
C GLY A 35 -23.17 -18.16 14.57
N SER A 36 -23.91 -17.75 13.53
CA SER A 36 -23.47 -17.83 12.15
C SER A 36 -22.11 -17.15 12.08
N ALA A 37 -21.03 -17.95 12.03
CA ALA A 37 -19.70 -17.41 11.78
C ALA A 37 -19.79 -16.71 10.43
N LEU A 38 -19.53 -15.40 10.42
CA LEU A 38 -19.18 -14.69 9.19
C LEU A 38 -18.10 -15.52 8.51
N PRO A 39 -18.13 -15.72 7.18
CA PRO A 39 -17.09 -16.46 6.49
C PRO A 39 -15.75 -15.90 6.96
N GLY A 40 -14.95 -16.72 7.64
CA GLY A 40 -13.67 -16.29 8.21
C GLY A 40 -12.83 -15.72 7.08
N LYS A 41 -12.27 -14.53 7.29
CA LYS A 41 -11.23 -13.98 6.41
C LYS A 41 -10.17 -15.05 6.25
N ASP A 42 -9.80 -15.35 5.00
CA ASP A 42 -8.63 -16.17 4.74
C ASP A 42 -7.37 -15.35 5.09
N PRO A 43 -6.63 -15.71 6.14
CA PRO A 43 -5.47 -14.94 6.58
C PRO A 43 -4.37 -14.84 5.51
N ASP A 44 -4.34 -15.80 4.59
CA ASP A 44 -3.35 -15.86 3.51
C ASP A 44 -3.71 -14.93 2.34
N GLY A 45 -4.90 -14.32 2.37
CA GLY A 45 -5.38 -13.48 1.30
C GLY A 45 -5.57 -14.22 -0.02
N SER A 46 -5.74 -15.55 0.01
CA SER A 46 -5.95 -16.34 -1.22
C SER A 46 -7.35 -16.21 -1.78
N ILE A 47 -8.31 -15.80 -0.93
CA ILE A 47 -9.68 -15.54 -1.32
C ILE A 47 -9.85 -14.03 -1.56
N PRO A 48 -10.29 -13.62 -2.76
CA PRO A 48 -10.55 -12.21 -3.04
C PRO A 48 -11.59 -11.61 -2.09
N PRO A 49 -11.49 -10.31 -1.73
CA PRO A 49 -12.48 -9.64 -0.91
C PRO A 49 -13.85 -9.66 -1.58
N THR A 50 -14.90 -9.70 -0.77
CA THR A 50 -16.27 -9.68 -1.28
C THR A 50 -16.47 -8.52 -2.25
N GLY A 51 -17.03 -8.81 -3.43
CA GLY A 51 -17.29 -7.80 -4.46
C GLY A 51 -16.18 -7.60 -5.47
N SER A 52 -15.02 -8.21 -5.29
CA SER A 52 -13.95 -8.22 -6.30
C SER A 52 -13.89 -9.53 -7.09
N ASP A 53 -13.14 -9.52 -8.17
CA ASP A 53 -12.75 -10.62 -9.02
C ASP A 53 -13.92 -11.42 -9.65
N ASP A 54 -15.03 -10.73 -9.90
CA ASP A 54 -16.07 -11.25 -10.77
C ASP A 54 -15.63 -11.13 -12.24
N TRP A 55 -14.96 -12.13 -12.76
CA TRP A 55 -14.45 -12.17 -14.14
C TRP A 55 -15.53 -12.19 -15.21
N SER A 56 -16.79 -12.41 -14.82
CA SER A 56 -17.96 -12.26 -15.69
C SER A 56 -18.50 -10.83 -15.75
N CYS A 57 -18.02 -9.93 -14.87
CA CYS A 57 -18.46 -8.55 -14.80
C CYS A 57 -18.24 -7.81 -16.12
N ARG A 58 -19.23 -7.03 -16.52
CA ARG A 58 -19.14 -6.14 -17.69
C ARG A 58 -19.38 -4.71 -17.21
N PRO A 59 -18.42 -3.80 -17.46
CA PRO A 59 -18.55 -2.41 -17.03
C PRO A 59 -19.81 -1.75 -17.61
N ALA A 60 -20.58 -1.11 -16.74
CA ALA A 60 -21.76 -0.38 -17.14
C ALA A 60 -21.36 0.95 -17.83
N ARG A 61 -22.29 1.52 -18.60
CA ARG A 61 -22.04 2.83 -19.24
C ARG A 61 -21.74 3.95 -18.24
N ALA A 62 -22.33 3.89 -17.04
CA ALA A 62 -22.08 4.84 -15.98
C ALA A 62 -20.65 4.69 -15.40
N HIS A 63 -20.15 3.45 -15.33
CA HIS A 63 -18.81 3.12 -14.82
C HIS A 63 -18.07 2.27 -15.86
N PRO A 64 -17.58 2.92 -16.95
CA PRO A 64 -17.07 2.19 -18.13
C PRO A 64 -15.68 1.57 -17.91
N ARG A 65 -15.03 1.88 -16.80
CA ARG A 65 -13.70 1.35 -16.45
C ARG A 65 -13.78 0.47 -15.20
N PRO A 66 -13.21 -0.74 -15.27
CA PRO A 66 -13.02 -1.55 -14.07
C PRO A 66 -11.99 -0.90 -13.13
N VAL A 67 -12.15 -1.13 -11.84
CA VAL A 67 -11.23 -0.67 -10.79
C VAL A 67 -10.32 -1.81 -10.37
N VAL A 68 -9.01 -1.59 -10.38
CA VAL A 68 -8.00 -2.54 -9.91
C VAL A 68 -7.37 -2.03 -8.62
N LEU A 69 -7.45 -2.84 -7.57
CA LEU A 69 -7.00 -2.53 -6.21
C LEU A 69 -5.64 -3.16 -5.94
N VAL A 70 -4.65 -2.35 -5.53
CA VAL A 70 -3.23 -2.74 -5.36
C VAL A 70 -2.81 -2.47 -3.92
N HIS A 71 -2.66 -3.52 -3.11
CA HIS A 71 -2.38 -3.44 -1.67
C HIS A 71 -0.98 -2.92 -1.32
N GLY A 72 -0.73 -2.66 -0.04
CA GLY A 72 0.54 -2.16 0.48
C GLY A 72 1.56 -3.26 0.82
N THR A 73 2.74 -2.81 1.31
CA THR A 73 3.84 -3.68 1.78
C THR A 73 3.37 -4.58 2.91
N TRP A 74 3.75 -5.86 2.85
CA TRP A 74 3.39 -6.92 3.80
C TRP A 74 1.88 -7.15 3.94
N GLY A 75 1.07 -6.52 3.11
CA GLY A 75 -0.37 -6.73 3.00
C GLY A 75 -0.72 -7.81 2.01
N ASN A 76 -1.99 -7.93 1.76
CA ASN A 76 -2.59 -8.76 0.73
C ASN A 76 -3.94 -8.17 0.34
N GLN A 77 -4.66 -8.82 -0.59
CA GLN A 77 -5.94 -8.28 -1.08
C GLN A 77 -7.04 -8.12 -0.01
N ASN A 78 -6.89 -8.69 1.21
CA ASN A 78 -7.81 -8.44 2.33
C ASN A 78 -7.80 -6.99 2.82
N ASP A 79 -6.78 -6.19 2.47
CA ASP A 79 -6.75 -4.75 2.78
C ASP A 79 -7.98 -4.02 2.19
N TRP A 80 -8.62 -4.63 1.19
CA TRP A 80 -9.74 -4.08 0.44
C TRP A 80 -11.12 -4.57 0.87
N ASP A 81 -11.22 -5.25 2.02
CA ASP A 81 -12.48 -5.84 2.53
C ASP A 81 -13.61 -4.81 2.77
N VAL A 82 -13.28 -3.54 2.90
CA VAL A 82 -14.25 -2.45 3.03
C VAL A 82 -14.50 -1.78 1.68
N LEU A 83 -13.45 -1.40 0.97
CA LEU A 83 -13.57 -0.62 -0.27
C LEU A 83 -14.13 -1.47 -1.43
N ALA A 84 -13.72 -2.73 -1.58
CA ALA A 84 -14.17 -3.56 -2.69
C ALA A 84 -15.69 -3.78 -2.71
N PRO A 85 -16.33 -4.23 -1.60
CA PRO A 85 -17.79 -4.37 -1.58
C PRO A 85 -18.50 -3.01 -1.73
N SER A 86 -17.94 -1.93 -1.21
CA SER A 86 -18.48 -0.59 -1.31
C SER A 86 -18.54 -0.12 -2.76
N LEU A 87 -17.47 -0.31 -3.54
CA LEU A 87 -17.43 0.01 -4.97
C LEU A 87 -18.34 -0.93 -5.79
N LYS A 88 -18.45 -2.21 -5.40
CA LYS A 88 -19.36 -3.15 -6.07
C LYS A 88 -20.83 -2.72 -5.92
N VAL A 89 -21.21 -2.20 -4.76
CA VAL A 89 -22.58 -1.67 -4.52
C VAL A 89 -22.89 -0.48 -5.43
N GLU A 90 -21.88 0.36 -5.72
CA GLU A 90 -22.02 1.47 -6.68
C GLU A 90 -22.04 0.99 -8.15
N GLY A 91 -21.83 -0.31 -8.41
CA GLY A 91 -21.92 -0.89 -9.75
C GLY A 91 -20.61 -0.94 -10.52
N TYR A 92 -19.46 -0.75 -9.87
CA TYR A 92 -18.16 -0.96 -10.49
C TYR A 92 -17.83 -2.45 -10.68
N CYS A 93 -17.11 -2.77 -11.73
CA CYS A 93 -16.35 -4.02 -11.83
C CYS A 93 -15.05 -3.83 -11.06
N VAL A 94 -14.88 -4.57 -9.96
CA VAL A 94 -13.74 -4.44 -9.04
C VAL A 94 -12.87 -5.68 -9.13
N PHE A 95 -11.55 -5.48 -9.17
CA PHE A 95 -10.56 -6.55 -9.19
C PHE A 95 -9.45 -6.25 -8.18
N SER A 96 -8.87 -7.28 -7.60
CA SER A 96 -7.78 -7.17 -6.64
C SER A 96 -6.75 -8.25 -6.90
N LEU A 97 -5.49 -8.01 -6.56
CA LEU A 97 -4.43 -8.99 -6.74
C LEU A 97 -3.51 -9.04 -5.53
N ASN A 98 -2.89 -10.21 -5.31
CA ASN A 98 -1.69 -10.35 -4.53
C ASN A 98 -0.49 -10.33 -5.47
N TYR A 99 0.59 -9.62 -5.10
CA TYR A 99 1.76 -9.43 -5.94
C TYR A 99 3.06 -9.40 -5.12
N GLY A 100 4.17 -9.57 -5.78
CA GLY A 100 5.50 -9.29 -5.24
C GLY A 100 5.87 -10.15 -4.04
N ARG A 101 5.54 -11.44 -4.02
CA ARG A 101 5.93 -12.34 -2.94
C ARG A 101 7.37 -12.80 -3.10
N ASP A 102 8.24 -12.43 -2.16
CA ASP A 102 9.62 -12.90 -2.07
C ASP A 102 9.82 -13.74 -0.80
N THR A 103 9.79 -15.06 -0.96
CA THR A 103 9.95 -16.01 0.16
C THR A 103 11.39 -16.16 0.63
N SER A 104 12.36 -15.49 0.02
CA SER A 104 13.75 -15.46 0.48
C SER A 104 13.94 -14.53 1.68
N SER A 105 13.03 -13.59 1.91
CA SER A 105 13.01 -12.76 3.10
C SER A 105 12.20 -13.39 4.24
N VAL A 106 12.53 -13.04 5.49
CA VAL A 106 11.85 -13.58 6.66
C VAL A 106 10.34 -13.28 6.63
N LEU A 107 9.97 -12.03 6.38
CA LEU A 107 8.56 -11.63 6.33
C LEU A 107 7.85 -12.23 5.11
N GLY A 108 8.46 -12.22 3.92
CA GLY A 108 7.84 -12.77 2.71
C GLY A 108 7.66 -14.30 2.74
N ALA A 109 8.38 -15.01 3.62
CA ALA A 109 8.16 -16.44 3.87
C ALA A 109 6.89 -16.71 4.69
N LEU A 110 6.38 -15.72 5.43
CA LEU A 110 5.17 -15.87 6.24
C LEU A 110 3.92 -15.94 5.36
N PRO A 111 2.91 -16.74 5.74
CA PRO A 111 1.63 -16.77 5.06
C PRO A 111 0.98 -15.37 5.03
N GLY A 112 0.35 -15.02 3.91
CA GLY A 112 -0.37 -13.75 3.76
C GLY A 112 0.50 -12.49 3.62
N MET A 113 1.82 -12.63 3.64
CA MET A 113 2.76 -11.52 3.44
C MET A 113 3.17 -11.42 1.98
N TYR A 114 2.72 -10.36 1.31
CA TYR A 114 3.04 -10.05 -0.07
C TYR A 114 3.73 -8.69 -0.18
N ALA A 115 3.99 -8.24 -1.39
CA ALA A 115 4.66 -6.98 -1.67
C ALA A 115 6.02 -6.83 -0.95
N THR A 116 6.78 -7.94 -0.87
CA THR A 116 8.14 -8.03 -0.31
C THR A 116 9.21 -8.06 -1.39
N GLY A 117 8.84 -8.44 -2.62
CA GLY A 117 9.71 -8.55 -3.78
C GLY A 117 10.03 -7.20 -4.44
N ASP A 118 10.87 -7.25 -5.45
CA ASP A 118 11.30 -6.10 -6.22
C ASP A 118 10.11 -5.34 -6.86
N ILE A 119 10.05 -4.01 -6.66
CA ILE A 119 8.92 -3.20 -7.13
C ILE A 119 8.79 -3.18 -8.67
N PRO A 120 9.85 -3.03 -9.48
CA PRO A 120 9.77 -3.20 -10.91
C PRO A 120 9.20 -4.55 -11.35
N THR A 121 9.59 -5.65 -10.71
CA THR A 121 9.04 -6.99 -10.97
C THR A 121 7.56 -7.06 -10.58
N SER A 122 7.19 -6.51 -9.44
CA SER A 122 5.78 -6.40 -9.00
C SER A 122 4.92 -5.58 -9.95
N ALA A 123 5.50 -4.55 -10.57
CA ALA A 123 4.81 -3.75 -11.60
C ALA A 123 4.54 -4.55 -12.89
N ALA A 124 5.42 -5.51 -13.23
CA ALA A 124 5.17 -6.42 -14.35
C ALA A 124 4.03 -7.43 -14.02
N GLU A 125 3.93 -7.88 -12.77
CA GLU A 125 2.78 -8.69 -12.31
C GLU A 125 1.47 -7.89 -12.41
N LEU A 126 1.47 -6.61 -11.99
CA LEU A 126 0.33 -5.71 -12.15
C LEU A 126 -0.04 -5.51 -13.63
N ALA A 127 0.95 -5.32 -14.51
CA ALA A 127 0.72 -5.17 -15.95
C ALA A 127 -0.03 -6.40 -16.52
N ALA A 128 0.46 -7.60 -16.22
CA ALA A 128 -0.16 -8.85 -16.66
C ALA A 128 -1.58 -9.02 -16.09
N PHE A 129 -1.83 -8.59 -14.86
CA PHE A 129 -3.16 -8.63 -14.25
C PHE A 129 -4.11 -7.63 -14.92
N VAL A 130 -3.66 -6.40 -15.20
CA VAL A 130 -4.45 -5.40 -15.92
C VAL A 130 -4.82 -5.90 -17.32
N ASP A 131 -3.91 -6.54 -18.04
CA ASP A 131 -4.20 -7.15 -19.35
C ASP A 131 -5.30 -8.21 -19.26
N GLN A 132 -5.28 -9.05 -18.21
CA GLN A 132 -6.35 -10.04 -17.97
C GLN A 132 -7.69 -9.36 -17.68
N VAL A 133 -7.70 -8.30 -16.85
CA VAL A 133 -8.92 -7.53 -16.54
C VAL A 133 -9.50 -6.89 -17.81
N LEU A 134 -8.67 -6.26 -18.64
CA LEU A 134 -9.11 -5.65 -19.89
C LEU A 134 -9.66 -6.69 -20.86
N ALA A 135 -8.99 -7.83 -21.01
CA ALA A 135 -9.45 -8.93 -21.85
C ALA A 135 -10.78 -9.52 -21.35
N ALA A 136 -10.94 -9.71 -20.04
CA ALA A 136 -12.15 -10.25 -19.46
C ALA A 136 -13.35 -9.29 -19.56
N THR A 137 -13.12 -8.00 -19.31
CA THR A 137 -14.19 -7.00 -19.24
C THR A 137 -14.54 -6.35 -20.57
N GLY A 138 -13.61 -6.38 -21.53
CA GLY A 138 -13.72 -5.66 -22.80
C GLY A 138 -13.54 -4.13 -22.66
N ALA A 139 -13.10 -3.64 -21.50
CA ALA A 139 -12.83 -2.23 -21.27
C ALA A 139 -11.53 -1.81 -21.99
N ALA A 140 -11.47 -0.54 -22.42
CA ALA A 140 -10.27 0.00 -23.06
C ALA A 140 -9.19 0.40 -22.03
N ARG A 141 -9.60 0.78 -20.83
CA ARG A 141 -8.72 1.22 -19.74
C ARG A 141 -9.30 0.80 -18.38
N VAL A 142 -8.43 0.75 -17.38
CA VAL A 142 -8.79 0.58 -15.96
C VAL A 142 -8.57 1.87 -15.17
N ASP A 143 -9.15 1.93 -13.98
CA ASP A 143 -8.77 2.86 -12.92
C ASP A 143 -8.00 2.09 -11.85
N LEU A 144 -6.86 2.62 -11.36
CA LEU A 144 -6.05 1.99 -10.33
C LEU A 144 -6.30 2.67 -8.98
N VAL A 145 -6.42 1.87 -7.92
CA VAL A 145 -6.39 2.34 -6.53
C VAL A 145 -5.24 1.63 -5.85
N GLY A 146 -4.20 2.37 -5.48
CA GLY A 146 -3.01 1.82 -4.85
C GLY A 146 -2.80 2.35 -3.43
N HIS A 147 -2.62 1.44 -2.47
CA HIS A 147 -2.29 1.80 -1.10
C HIS A 147 -0.79 1.66 -0.85
N SER A 148 -0.17 2.66 -0.20
CA SER A 148 1.23 2.59 0.21
C SER A 148 2.15 2.22 -0.96
N GLN A 149 2.88 1.12 -0.90
CA GLN A 149 3.69 0.57 -2.00
C GLN A 149 2.87 0.33 -3.27
N GLY A 150 1.58 -0.03 -3.15
CA GLY A 150 0.71 -0.25 -4.31
C GLY A 150 0.63 0.97 -5.23
N ALA A 151 0.72 2.18 -4.68
CA ALA A 151 0.82 3.40 -5.48
C ALA A 151 2.15 3.50 -6.24
N LEU A 152 3.27 3.04 -5.66
CA LEU A 152 4.57 3.00 -6.35
C LEU A 152 4.59 1.95 -7.46
N VAL A 153 4.02 0.77 -7.21
CA VAL A 153 3.88 -0.30 -8.22
C VAL A 153 3.04 0.21 -9.39
N ALA A 154 1.93 0.91 -9.12
CA ALA A 154 1.12 1.54 -10.14
C ALA A 154 1.89 2.61 -10.93
N ARG A 155 2.65 3.50 -10.25
CA ARG A 155 3.47 4.53 -10.91
C ARG A 155 4.60 3.92 -11.73
N GLN A 156 5.22 2.84 -11.25
CA GLN A 156 6.23 2.08 -11.98
C GLN A 156 5.64 1.48 -13.26
N TYR A 157 4.46 0.87 -13.17
CA TYR A 157 3.73 0.35 -14.33
C TYR A 157 3.38 1.46 -15.33
N LEU A 158 2.83 2.58 -14.85
CA LEU A 158 2.47 3.72 -15.70
C LEU A 158 3.68 4.26 -16.48
N ARG A 159 4.84 4.38 -15.82
CA ARG A 159 6.02 5.02 -16.42
C ARG A 159 6.85 4.09 -17.31
N PHE A 160 7.02 2.84 -16.88
CA PHE A 160 7.99 1.93 -17.50
C PHE A 160 7.37 0.63 -18.05
N GLY A 161 6.12 0.32 -17.66
CA GLY A 161 5.44 -0.93 -18.01
C GLY A 161 4.36 -0.79 -19.10
N GLY A 162 4.26 0.36 -19.77
CA GLY A 162 3.22 0.58 -20.80
C GLY A 162 1.84 0.93 -20.24
N GLY A 163 1.71 1.14 -18.93
CA GLY A 163 0.43 1.40 -18.27
C GLY A 163 -0.28 2.68 -18.72
N ALA A 164 0.45 3.65 -19.32
CA ALA A 164 -0.13 4.88 -19.80
C ALA A 164 -1.26 4.70 -20.84
N ASP A 165 -1.19 3.63 -21.62
CA ASP A 165 -2.21 3.32 -22.62
C ASP A 165 -3.42 2.58 -22.02
N HIS A 166 -3.24 1.88 -20.90
CA HIS A 166 -4.20 0.98 -20.27
C HIS A 166 -4.87 1.56 -19.03
N VAL A 167 -4.39 2.68 -18.49
CA VAL A 167 -4.90 3.29 -17.26
C VAL A 167 -5.46 4.67 -17.57
N ALA A 168 -6.59 5.03 -16.97
CA ALA A 168 -7.16 6.36 -17.08
C ALA A 168 -6.81 7.25 -15.88
N GLN A 169 -6.78 6.67 -14.67
CA GLN A 169 -6.42 7.38 -13.46
C GLN A 169 -5.75 6.47 -12.43
N LEU A 170 -4.99 7.09 -11.54
CA LEU A 170 -4.42 6.48 -10.35
C LEU A 170 -4.91 7.23 -9.10
N ILE A 171 -5.56 6.51 -8.21
CA ILE A 171 -5.91 6.97 -6.87
C ILE A 171 -4.88 6.38 -5.90
N SER A 172 -4.05 7.23 -5.29
CA SER A 172 -2.95 6.86 -4.40
C SER A 172 -3.34 7.12 -2.96
N LEU A 173 -3.53 6.06 -2.17
CA LEU A 173 -3.81 6.13 -0.74
C LEU A 173 -2.51 6.03 0.03
N ALA A 174 -2.09 7.10 0.70
CA ALA A 174 -0.86 7.14 1.51
C ALA A 174 0.37 6.56 0.79
N GLY A 175 0.48 6.79 -0.51
CA GLY A 175 1.57 6.24 -1.33
C GLY A 175 2.94 6.69 -0.85
N THR A 176 3.92 5.80 -0.79
CA THR A 176 5.31 6.13 -0.44
C THR A 176 6.03 6.83 -1.61
N ASN A 177 5.35 7.78 -2.27
CA ASN A 177 5.73 8.37 -3.56
C ASN A 177 7.11 9.04 -3.57
N HIS A 178 7.51 9.65 -2.46
CA HIS A 178 8.85 10.23 -2.27
C HIS A 178 9.64 9.52 -1.16
N GLY A 179 9.15 8.35 -0.75
CA GLY A 179 9.78 7.49 0.23
C GLY A 179 9.40 7.79 1.67
N SER A 180 9.72 6.82 2.53
CA SER A 180 9.57 6.95 3.96
C SER A 180 10.88 7.39 4.60
N SER A 181 10.80 8.39 5.49
CA SER A 181 11.90 8.79 6.36
C SER A 181 12.04 7.91 7.61
N MET A 182 11.24 6.82 7.75
CA MET A 182 11.16 6.02 8.97
C MET A 182 10.84 6.89 10.19
N ARG A 183 9.77 7.68 10.13
CA ARG A 183 9.38 8.67 11.18
C ARG A 183 10.47 9.69 11.47
N GLY A 184 11.21 10.13 10.45
CA GLY A 184 12.31 11.10 10.59
C GLY A 184 13.59 10.52 11.20
N ILE A 185 13.71 9.20 11.32
CA ILE A 185 14.93 8.55 11.82
C ILE A 185 16.01 8.53 10.73
N ALA A 186 15.66 8.14 9.52
CA ALA A 186 16.64 7.95 8.43
C ALA A 186 17.51 9.21 8.19
N PRO A 187 16.99 10.44 8.12
CA PRO A 187 17.82 11.65 7.95
C PRO A 187 18.76 11.96 9.13
N ARG A 188 18.55 11.35 10.30
CA ARG A 188 19.37 11.54 11.50
C ARG A 188 20.47 10.50 11.66
N LEU A 189 20.45 9.46 10.84
CA LEU A 189 21.47 8.42 10.87
C LEU A 189 22.75 8.87 10.13
N PRO A 190 23.94 8.42 10.57
CA PRO A 190 25.17 8.66 9.82
C PRO A 190 25.03 8.09 8.38
N PRO A 191 25.63 8.76 7.37
CA PRO A 191 25.51 8.34 5.98
C PRO A 191 25.90 6.87 5.72
N GLY A 192 26.92 6.36 6.43
CA GLY A 192 27.32 4.95 6.32
C GLY A 192 26.27 3.96 6.84
N VAL A 193 25.48 4.36 7.85
CA VAL A 193 24.38 3.56 8.38
C VAL A 193 23.21 3.55 7.38
N VAL A 194 22.86 4.73 6.84
CA VAL A 194 21.81 4.82 5.80
C VAL A 194 22.16 3.98 4.59
N ALA A 195 23.40 4.01 4.14
CA ALA A 195 23.87 3.20 3.01
C ALA A 195 23.81 1.68 3.28
N ALA A 196 23.90 1.27 4.54
CA ALA A 196 23.82 -0.15 4.93
C ALA A 196 22.37 -0.64 5.15
N LEU A 197 21.39 0.25 5.31
CA LEU A 197 19.99 -0.12 5.58
C LEU A 197 19.43 -1.13 4.56
N PRO A 198 19.62 -0.97 3.23
CA PRO A 198 19.11 -1.94 2.26
C PRO A 198 19.65 -3.35 2.50
N THR A 199 20.95 -3.49 2.82
CA THR A 199 21.59 -4.79 3.08
C THR A 199 20.99 -5.47 4.32
N VAL A 200 20.62 -4.70 5.34
CA VAL A 200 20.06 -5.23 6.60
C VAL A 200 18.58 -5.51 6.47
N LEU A 201 17.83 -4.65 5.77
CA LEU A 201 16.38 -4.75 5.65
C LEU A 201 15.95 -5.85 4.66
N THR A 202 16.64 -6.00 3.55
CA THR A 202 16.23 -6.93 2.48
C THR A 202 16.08 -8.38 2.98
N PRO A 203 17.02 -8.99 3.73
CA PRO A 203 16.83 -10.36 4.20
C PRO A 203 15.66 -10.54 5.19
N VAL A 204 15.26 -9.47 5.87
CA VAL A 204 14.19 -9.53 6.90
C VAL A 204 12.86 -9.12 6.30
N ALA A 205 12.81 -7.97 5.69
CA ALA A 205 11.59 -7.27 5.32
C ALA A 205 11.24 -7.36 3.81
N GLY A 206 12.17 -7.88 3.01
CA GLY A 206 12.10 -7.87 1.55
C GLY A 206 12.73 -6.63 0.92
N ILE A 207 13.15 -6.75 -0.34
CA ILE A 207 13.82 -5.66 -1.07
C ILE A 207 12.90 -4.43 -1.25
N ALA A 208 11.60 -4.65 -1.38
CA ALA A 208 10.62 -3.58 -1.50
C ALA A 208 10.67 -2.59 -0.34
N ALA A 209 10.91 -3.05 0.90
CA ALA A 209 11.05 -2.17 2.06
C ALA A 209 12.24 -1.21 1.91
N ALA A 210 13.36 -1.69 1.37
CA ALA A 210 14.53 -0.87 1.10
C ALA A 210 14.31 0.12 -0.07
N GLN A 211 13.59 -0.31 -1.09
CA GLN A 211 13.26 0.52 -2.25
C GLN A 211 12.36 1.71 -1.89
N GLN A 212 11.56 1.60 -0.84
CA GLN A 212 10.69 2.66 -0.34
C GLN A 212 11.37 3.65 0.62
N LEU A 213 12.64 3.48 0.94
CA LEU A 213 13.36 4.46 1.75
C LEU A 213 13.62 5.74 0.96
N VAL A 214 13.47 6.89 1.65
CA VAL A 214 13.80 8.20 1.08
C VAL A 214 15.23 8.19 0.51
N GLY A 215 15.39 8.63 -0.75
CA GLY A 215 16.68 8.67 -1.43
C GLY A 215 17.18 7.32 -1.95
N SER A 216 16.35 6.27 -1.98
CA SER A 216 16.68 5.01 -2.64
C SER A 216 16.93 5.22 -4.14
N GLU A 217 17.69 4.34 -4.77
CA GLU A 217 17.92 4.39 -6.22
C GLU A 217 16.62 4.19 -7.00
N PHE A 218 15.77 3.28 -6.53
CA PHE A 218 14.45 3.07 -7.11
C PHE A 218 13.64 4.36 -7.17
N LEU A 219 13.50 5.08 -6.05
CA LEU A 219 12.72 6.33 -6.02
C LEU A 219 13.36 7.45 -6.85
N ARG A 220 14.70 7.55 -6.87
CA ARG A 220 15.38 8.50 -7.75
C ARG A 220 15.09 8.23 -9.21
N THR A 221 15.09 6.95 -9.61
CA THR A 221 14.78 6.53 -10.99
C THR A 221 13.30 6.78 -11.32
N LEU A 222 12.38 6.38 -10.43
CA LEU A 222 10.95 6.56 -10.63
C LEU A 222 10.56 8.04 -10.77
N ASN A 223 11.20 8.92 -10.01
CA ASN A 223 10.87 10.35 -9.95
C ASN A 223 11.78 11.24 -10.85
N ALA A 224 12.71 10.66 -11.61
CA ALA A 224 13.70 11.41 -12.38
C ALA A 224 13.08 12.41 -13.37
N ASP A 225 11.97 12.01 -14.03
CA ASP A 225 11.24 12.82 -15.01
C ASP A 225 9.95 13.43 -14.43
N GLY A 226 9.92 13.65 -13.12
CA GLY A 226 8.77 14.18 -12.38
C GLY A 226 7.84 13.09 -11.86
N ASP A 227 6.73 13.51 -11.24
CA ASP A 227 5.88 12.60 -10.46
C ASP A 227 4.85 11.87 -11.31
N THR A 228 4.47 12.41 -12.46
CA THR A 228 3.30 12.00 -13.22
C THR A 228 3.63 11.60 -14.66
N VAL A 229 2.71 10.89 -15.27
CA VAL A 229 2.75 10.51 -16.68
C VAL A 229 1.66 11.27 -17.43
N PRO A 230 1.93 11.84 -18.62
CA PRO A 230 0.91 12.55 -19.41
C PRO A 230 -0.31 11.69 -19.72
N GLY A 231 -1.49 12.29 -19.72
CA GLY A 231 -2.75 11.62 -20.03
C GLY A 231 -3.40 10.87 -18.86
N ILE A 232 -2.76 10.85 -17.71
CA ILE A 232 -3.27 10.19 -16.49
C ILE A 232 -3.76 11.24 -15.49
N ALA A 233 -4.93 11.01 -14.89
CA ALA A 233 -5.42 11.75 -13.74
C ALA A 233 -4.93 11.09 -12.44
N TYR A 234 -4.53 11.90 -11.47
CA TYR A 234 -4.08 11.42 -10.16
C TYR A 234 -4.94 12.05 -9.06
N THR A 235 -5.41 11.22 -8.12
CA THR A 235 -5.93 11.66 -6.83
C THR A 235 -5.04 11.06 -5.76
N VAL A 236 -4.45 11.91 -4.92
CA VAL A 236 -3.52 11.47 -3.87
C VAL A 236 -4.14 11.79 -2.52
N ILE A 237 -4.38 10.76 -1.74
CA ILE A 237 -5.06 10.85 -0.45
C ILE A 237 -4.05 10.65 0.66
N ALA A 238 -3.87 11.67 1.50
CA ALA A 238 -2.99 11.66 2.65
C ALA A 238 -3.78 11.71 3.96
N SER A 239 -3.27 11.03 4.98
CA SER A 239 -3.75 11.16 6.36
C SER A 239 -2.70 11.87 7.23
N ALA A 240 -3.12 12.86 8.01
CA ALA A 240 -2.25 13.46 9.03
C ALA A 240 -1.88 12.48 10.16
N ARG A 241 -2.51 11.30 10.17
CA ARG A 241 -2.22 10.19 11.10
C ARG A 241 -1.26 9.17 10.51
N ASP A 242 -0.79 9.38 9.28
CA ASP A 242 0.15 8.46 8.62
C ASP A 242 1.46 8.39 9.40
N ASP A 243 1.84 7.17 9.77
CA ASP A 243 3.02 6.88 10.57
C ASP A 243 4.09 6.06 9.81
N ALA A 244 3.82 5.73 8.55
CA ALA A 244 4.71 4.97 7.68
C ALA A 244 5.20 5.80 6.47
N SER A 245 4.33 6.43 5.69
CA SER A 245 4.71 7.40 4.66
C SER A 245 5.03 8.75 5.33
N THR A 246 6.26 8.86 5.85
CA THR A 246 6.64 10.02 6.68
C THR A 246 7.74 10.86 6.07
N PRO A 247 7.60 12.20 6.08
CA PRO A 247 6.42 12.94 6.56
C PRO A 247 5.20 12.70 5.66
N PRO A 248 3.95 12.77 6.18
CA PRO A 248 2.75 12.43 5.41
C PRO A 248 2.58 13.20 4.10
N GLU A 249 2.98 14.45 4.04
CA GLU A 249 2.98 15.29 2.84
C GLU A 249 3.90 14.77 1.72
N ALA A 250 4.87 13.88 2.04
CA ALA A 250 5.73 13.24 1.05
C ALA A 250 4.95 12.26 0.14
N THR A 251 3.70 11.94 0.45
CA THR A 251 2.84 11.19 -0.46
C THR A 251 2.33 12.03 -1.64
N PHE A 252 2.24 13.36 -1.51
CA PHE A 252 1.68 14.24 -2.53
C PHE A 252 2.53 14.26 -3.79
N LEU A 253 1.85 14.40 -4.94
CA LEU A 253 2.46 14.47 -6.25
C LEU A 253 2.34 15.88 -6.84
N GLN A 254 3.26 16.21 -7.74
CA GLN A 254 3.20 17.43 -8.53
C GLN A 254 2.78 17.10 -9.96
N ALA A 255 1.81 17.87 -10.48
CA ALA A 255 1.36 17.69 -11.84
C ALA A 255 2.47 18.07 -12.83
N GLY A 256 2.85 17.14 -13.68
CA GLY A 256 3.67 17.38 -14.85
C GLY A 256 2.80 17.71 -16.08
N PRO A 257 3.44 18.01 -17.23
CA PRO A 257 2.74 18.33 -18.47
C PRO A 257 1.74 17.25 -18.88
N GLY A 258 0.49 17.64 -19.16
CA GLY A 258 -0.56 16.75 -19.65
C GLY A 258 -1.14 15.78 -18.62
N ALA A 259 -0.82 15.94 -17.34
CA ALA A 259 -1.41 15.22 -16.22
C ALA A 259 -2.18 16.17 -15.30
N THR A 260 -3.13 15.63 -14.53
CA THR A 260 -3.82 16.35 -13.46
C THR A 260 -3.52 15.67 -12.12
N VAL A 261 -3.41 16.46 -11.06
CA VAL A 261 -3.21 15.96 -9.70
C VAL A 261 -4.16 16.68 -8.76
N ASP A 262 -4.89 15.90 -7.98
CA ASP A 262 -5.69 16.36 -6.85
C ASP A 262 -5.10 15.75 -5.57
N ASN A 263 -4.50 16.58 -4.73
CA ASN A 263 -3.90 16.19 -3.45
C ASN A 263 -4.89 16.52 -2.32
N VAL A 264 -5.34 15.50 -1.61
CA VAL A 264 -6.43 15.60 -0.62
C VAL A 264 -5.95 15.14 0.76
N TRP A 265 -6.12 15.97 1.77
CA TRP A 265 -6.02 15.53 3.16
C TRP A 265 -7.37 14.96 3.63
N VAL A 266 -7.35 13.76 4.20
CA VAL A 266 -8.55 13.13 4.80
C VAL A 266 -9.16 14.06 5.85
N GLN A 267 -8.33 14.71 6.66
CA GLN A 267 -8.76 15.57 7.76
C GLN A 267 -9.33 16.93 7.31
N GLU A 268 -9.17 17.32 6.03
CA GLU A 268 -9.88 18.48 5.47
C GLU A 268 -11.38 18.20 5.27
N LEU A 269 -11.72 16.94 4.97
CA LEU A 269 -13.10 16.51 4.84
C LEU A 269 -13.68 16.06 6.18
N CYS A 270 -12.89 15.32 6.96
CA CYS A 270 -13.28 14.78 8.25
C CYS A 270 -12.16 15.00 9.28
N PRO A 271 -12.16 16.10 10.05
CA PRO A 271 -11.11 16.38 11.04
C PRO A 271 -10.96 15.31 12.13
N ALA A 272 -12.03 14.54 12.40
CA ALA A 272 -12.04 13.49 13.41
C ALA A 272 -11.50 12.15 12.90
N ASP A 273 -11.34 11.98 11.58
CA ASP A 273 -10.82 10.74 11.02
C ASP A 273 -9.46 10.37 11.63
N ALA A 274 -9.42 9.20 12.27
CA ALA A 274 -8.27 8.74 13.05
C ALA A 274 -7.53 7.57 12.39
N PHE A 275 -7.92 7.18 11.18
CA PHE A 275 -7.28 6.08 10.46
C PHE A 275 -5.81 6.43 10.15
N ASP A 276 -4.94 5.52 10.54
CA ASP A 276 -3.50 5.59 10.31
C ASP A 276 -3.11 4.98 8.95
N HIS A 277 -1.81 4.84 8.70
CA HIS A 277 -1.33 4.29 7.44
C HIS A 277 -1.93 2.93 7.09
N ALA A 278 -1.89 1.99 8.04
CA ALA A 278 -2.31 0.61 7.80
C ALA A 278 -3.83 0.45 7.65
N THR A 279 -4.59 1.30 8.32
CA THR A 279 -6.04 1.22 8.36
C THR A 279 -6.73 2.17 7.38
N LEU A 280 -5.98 3.04 6.71
CA LEU A 280 -6.51 4.05 5.79
C LEU A 280 -7.44 3.47 4.70
N PRO A 281 -7.20 2.30 4.10
CA PRO A 281 -8.13 1.68 3.14
C PRO A 281 -9.51 1.33 3.72
N GLN A 282 -9.67 1.36 5.05
CA GLN A 282 -10.90 1.04 5.75
C GLN A 282 -11.68 2.31 6.18
N SER A 283 -11.10 3.51 5.97
CA SER A 283 -11.72 4.78 6.35
C SER A 283 -12.96 5.06 5.48
N PRO A 284 -14.13 5.36 6.10
CA PRO A 284 -15.31 5.81 5.37
C PRO A 284 -15.08 7.12 4.61
N THR A 285 -14.23 8.00 5.13
CA THR A 285 -13.85 9.24 4.45
C THR A 285 -13.06 8.93 3.18
N VAL A 286 -12.13 7.99 3.24
CA VAL A 286 -11.36 7.54 2.06
C VAL A 286 -12.28 6.88 1.04
N ASP A 287 -13.20 6.01 1.44
CA ASP A 287 -14.21 5.41 0.55
C ASP A 287 -14.97 6.50 -0.23
N PHE A 288 -15.43 7.53 0.48
CA PHE A 288 -16.10 8.68 -0.15
C PHE A 288 -15.19 9.39 -1.16
N ILE A 289 -13.93 9.70 -0.79
CA ILE A 289 -12.98 10.39 -1.68
C ILE A 289 -12.70 9.55 -2.93
N VAL A 290 -12.49 8.24 -2.77
CA VAL A 290 -12.27 7.30 -3.88
C VAL A 290 -13.47 7.31 -4.82
N LYS A 291 -14.70 7.21 -4.32
CA LYS A 291 -15.91 7.25 -5.14
C LYS A 291 -16.04 8.56 -5.90
N ARG A 292 -15.72 9.68 -5.27
CA ARG A 292 -15.73 10.99 -5.95
C ARG A 292 -14.63 11.14 -6.99
N ALA A 293 -13.47 10.53 -6.78
CA ALA A 293 -12.41 10.51 -7.78
C ALA A 293 -12.78 9.63 -8.99
N LEU A 294 -13.45 8.50 -8.75
CA LEU A 294 -13.94 7.61 -9.81
C LEU A 294 -15.11 8.19 -10.58
N ASP A 295 -16.03 8.86 -9.87
CA ASP A 295 -17.21 9.54 -10.43
C ASP A 295 -17.36 10.94 -9.80
N PRO A 296 -16.97 12.02 -10.51
CA PRO A 296 -17.17 13.39 -10.03
C PRO A 296 -18.64 13.77 -9.76
N GLY A 297 -19.59 13.01 -10.32
CA GLY A 297 -21.03 13.17 -10.08
C GLY A 297 -21.54 12.46 -8.83
N TYR A 298 -20.69 11.71 -8.10
CA TYR A 298 -21.08 11.01 -6.88
C TYR A 298 -21.59 11.98 -5.80
N THR A 299 -22.81 11.74 -5.30
CA THR A 299 -23.53 12.61 -4.35
C THR A 299 -23.68 12.01 -2.95
N GLY A 300 -22.93 10.95 -2.63
CA GLY A 300 -22.89 10.39 -1.29
C GLY A 300 -22.47 11.41 -0.22
N VAL A 301 -22.68 11.05 1.03
CA VAL A 301 -22.33 11.90 2.17
C VAL A 301 -21.09 11.33 2.86
N VAL A 302 -20.16 12.20 3.26
CA VAL A 302 -19.00 11.80 4.05
C VAL A 302 -19.49 11.32 5.44
N ALA A 303 -19.18 10.09 5.79
CA ALA A 303 -19.38 9.60 7.15
C ALA A 303 -18.12 9.97 7.96
N CYS A 304 -18.24 10.97 8.83
CA CYS A 304 -17.21 11.38 9.78
C CYS A 304 -17.51 10.71 11.13
N GLU A 305 -16.91 9.55 11.36
CA GLU A 305 -17.01 8.83 12.64
C GLU A 305 -15.67 8.84 13.40
#